data_6d5274d711b4e2645f455e6914184f83
#
_entry.id   6d5274d711b4e2645f455e6914184f83
#
_cell.length_a   1.000
_cell.length_b   1.000
_cell.length_c   1.000
_cell.angle_alpha   90.00
_cell.angle_beta   90.00
_cell.angle_gamma   90.00
#
_symmetry.space_group_name_H-M   'P 1'
#
loop_
_entity.id
_entity.type
_entity.pdbx_description
1 polymer ?
#
loop_
_entity_poly.entity_id
_entity_poly.type
_entity_poly.pdbx_seq_one_letter_code
_entity_poly.pdbx_strand_id
1 'polypeptide(L)'
;MDMSEKKQIRRNSRKKNIFFTYQIELAGSLIGIFLTVGLLAVILLIIFFSLENSSTTSPLPWQYLYSDKSEDMIKDAEGNIVPGKKEGPITLTFAGDILFDTHYAAGERIASAGIQNVIDPSLIQEMQAADVAILNNEFPYAEGGSPTPGKRFTFHASPESAENYRQIGVNLVTLANNHIFDYGEAGLKCTLEALNNAGISHIGAGNNLSEAADAYHFFSNECKISILSATDVEAGDHPDTRGATDTLSGVFRTVEDSYLLQRVREEKEKGFFVIVIMHWGTESTSQLNWMQEKQAPEIAAAGAGLILGAHPHVLQKIEFVGETPVFYSLGNFYFNSKKADTGMVKAVIDHNALQSVQFIPAIQSNLFTSRADEGEASRIFSYLNRMSGSATLQDDGTLKHR
;
A
#
# COMPACT_ATOMS: atom_id res chain seq x y z
N MET A 1 63.17 26.63 72.33
CA MET A 1 62.64 26.30 70.99
C MET A 1 62.50 27.66 70.27
N ASP A 2 63.29 27.83 69.29
CA ASP A 2 63.45 29.11 68.57
C ASP A 2 62.17 29.39 67.72
N MET A 3 61.90 30.68 67.54
CA MET A 3 60.72 31.13 66.72
C MET A 3 60.77 30.62 65.29
N SER A 4 61.94 30.30 64.76
CA SER A 4 62.12 29.70 63.42
C SER A 4 61.61 28.24 63.33
N GLU A 5 61.82 27.42 64.34
CA GLU A 5 61.36 26.07 64.42
C GLU A 5 59.80 25.97 64.52
N LYS A 6 59.19 26.84 65.28
CA LYS A 6 57.71 26.93 65.36
C LYS A 6 57.06 27.36 64.04
N LYS A 7 57.73 28.23 63.27
CA LYS A 7 57.23 28.58 61.92
C LYS A 7 57.38 27.42 60.91
N GLN A 8 58.44 26.60 61.01
CA GLN A 8 58.71 25.47 60.15
C GLN A 8 57.69 24.35 60.40
N ILE A 9 57.37 24.03 61.70
CA ILE A 9 56.38 23.05 62.10
C ILE A 9 55.00 23.46 61.62
N ARG A 10 54.60 24.71 61.79
CA ARG A 10 53.32 25.23 61.26
C ARG A 10 53.18 25.18 59.74
N ARG A 11 54.27 25.40 59.01
CA ARG A 11 54.28 25.35 57.54
C ARG A 11 54.21 23.95 57.03
N ASN A 12 54.84 22.96 57.69
CA ASN A 12 54.77 21.56 57.34
C ASN A 12 53.38 20.93 57.68
N SER A 13 52.76 21.33 58.82
CA SER A 13 51.42 20.94 59.18
C SER A 13 50.34 21.48 58.15
N ARG A 14 50.50 22.74 57.73
CA ARG A 14 49.62 23.31 56.73
C ARG A 14 49.77 22.61 55.34
N LYS A 15 50.99 22.26 54.94
CA LYS A 15 51.22 21.52 53.69
C LYS A 15 50.62 20.08 53.74
N LYS A 16 50.75 19.40 54.88
CA LYS A 16 50.12 18.07 55.07
C LYS A 16 48.59 18.11 55.01
N ASN A 17 47.97 19.13 55.65
CA ASN A 17 46.51 19.29 55.59
C ASN A 17 46.00 19.60 54.18
N ILE A 18 46.71 20.48 53.42
CA ILE A 18 46.37 20.79 52.03
C ILE A 18 46.49 19.55 51.14
N PHE A 19 47.53 18.77 51.32
CA PHE A 19 47.74 17.53 50.54
C PHE A 19 46.66 16.47 50.86
N PHE A 20 46.24 16.36 52.09
CA PHE A 20 45.21 15.40 52.54
C PHE A 20 43.81 15.85 52.02
N THR A 21 43.53 17.16 52.03
CA THR A 21 42.27 17.70 51.45
C THR A 21 42.21 17.44 49.94
N TYR A 22 43.31 17.66 49.22
CA TYR A 22 43.42 17.38 47.78
C TYR A 22 43.21 15.90 47.44
N GLN A 23 43.73 15.01 48.25
CA GLN A 23 43.55 13.52 48.06
C GLN A 23 42.08 13.11 48.28
N ILE A 24 41.38 13.70 49.24
CA ILE A 24 39.97 13.43 49.52
C ILE A 24 39.10 13.97 48.39
N GLU A 25 39.36 15.15 47.86
CA GLU A 25 38.63 15.71 46.72
C GLU A 25 38.87 14.92 45.44
N LEU A 26 40.14 14.47 45.20
CA LEU A 26 40.47 13.63 44.04
C LEU A 26 39.79 12.24 44.13
N ALA A 27 39.77 11.63 45.29
CA ALA A 27 39.08 10.36 45.54
C ALA A 27 37.53 10.50 45.38
N GLY A 28 36.96 11.61 45.87
CA GLY A 28 35.53 11.91 45.69
C GLY A 28 35.16 12.11 44.22
N SER A 29 36.00 12.82 43.46
CA SER A 29 35.83 13.03 42.03
C SER A 29 35.94 11.74 41.22
N LEU A 30 36.89 10.84 41.55
CA LEU A 30 37.04 9.54 40.92
C LEU A 30 35.85 8.62 41.22
N ILE A 31 35.39 8.59 42.46
CA ILE A 31 34.18 7.83 42.84
C ILE A 31 32.94 8.35 42.08
N GLY A 32 32.79 9.67 41.95
CA GLY A 32 31.71 10.29 41.16
C GLY A 32 31.77 9.89 39.68
N ILE A 33 32.95 9.88 39.08
CA ILE A 33 33.13 9.43 37.68
C ILE A 33 32.82 7.95 37.52
N PHE A 34 33.26 7.07 38.42
CA PHE A 34 32.92 5.65 38.38
C PHE A 34 31.44 5.38 38.55
N LEU A 35 30.75 6.13 39.40
CA LEU A 35 29.29 6.01 39.57
C LEU A 35 28.52 6.47 38.33
N THR A 36 28.94 7.58 37.69
CA THR A 36 28.32 8.07 36.46
C THR A 36 28.57 7.15 35.27
N VAL A 37 29.78 6.61 35.10
CA VAL A 37 30.11 5.64 34.04
C VAL A 37 29.33 4.32 34.26
N GLY A 38 29.26 3.87 35.51
CA GLY A 38 28.49 2.67 35.86
C GLY A 38 26.98 2.85 35.57
N LEU A 39 26.40 4.00 35.91
CA LEU A 39 25.01 4.32 35.60
C LEU A 39 24.74 4.40 34.09
N LEU A 40 25.65 5.02 33.33
CA LEU A 40 25.58 5.07 31.87
C LEU A 40 25.66 3.67 31.26
N ALA A 41 26.53 2.80 31.76
CA ALA A 41 26.63 1.41 31.29
C ALA A 41 25.34 0.61 31.56
N VAL A 42 24.73 0.80 32.74
CA VAL A 42 23.44 0.17 33.06
C VAL A 42 22.31 0.71 32.15
N ILE A 43 22.28 2.01 31.91
CA ILE A 43 21.29 2.60 30.98
C ILE A 43 21.48 2.08 29.55
N LEU A 44 22.72 1.98 29.08
CA LEU A 44 23.03 1.40 27.76
C LEU A 44 22.65 -0.08 27.69
N LEU A 45 22.86 -0.86 28.74
CA LEU A 45 22.41 -2.25 28.82
C LEU A 45 20.87 -2.35 28.80
N ILE A 46 20.16 -1.51 29.52
CA ILE A 46 18.68 -1.45 29.52
C ILE A 46 18.19 -1.07 28.13
N ILE A 47 18.80 -0.09 27.47
CA ILE A 47 18.47 0.30 26.10
C ILE A 47 18.76 -0.86 25.13
N PHE A 48 19.91 -1.53 25.26
CA PHE A 48 20.28 -2.67 24.43
C PHE A 48 19.28 -3.84 24.60
N PHE A 49 18.95 -4.22 25.82
CA PHE A 49 17.93 -5.26 26.10
C PHE A 49 16.51 -4.81 25.69
N SER A 50 16.19 -3.50 25.74
CA SER A 50 14.92 -2.99 25.23
C SER A 50 14.89 -3.02 23.69
N LEU A 51 16.01 -2.76 23.02
CA LEU A 51 16.14 -2.85 21.57
C LEU A 51 16.17 -4.31 21.08
N GLU A 52 16.81 -5.23 21.80
CA GLU A 52 16.74 -6.67 21.46
C GLU A 52 15.33 -7.24 21.69
N ASN A 53 14.61 -6.81 22.73
CA ASN A 53 13.22 -7.20 22.95
C ASN A 53 12.23 -6.45 22.04
N SER A 54 12.61 -5.33 21.40
CA SER A 54 11.78 -4.65 20.41
C SER A 54 12.00 -5.16 18.98
N SER A 55 12.99 -5.99 18.75
CA SER A 55 13.21 -6.67 17.46
C SER A 55 12.36 -7.94 17.26
N THR A 56 11.53 -8.32 18.23
CA THR A 56 10.35 -9.10 17.93
C THR A 56 9.30 -8.12 17.41
N THR A 57 9.39 -7.74 16.14
CA THR A 57 8.24 -7.28 15.38
C THR A 57 7.24 -8.43 15.40
N SER A 58 6.37 -8.44 16.38
CA SER A 58 5.11 -9.16 16.22
C SER A 58 4.50 -8.61 14.94
N PRO A 59 4.21 -9.43 13.93
CA PRO A 59 3.49 -8.94 12.76
C PRO A 59 2.22 -8.27 13.27
N LEU A 60 1.92 -7.10 12.74
CA LEU A 60 0.77 -6.32 13.15
C LEU A 60 -0.50 -7.18 13.06
N PRO A 61 -1.44 -7.10 14.02
CA PRO A 61 -2.59 -8.01 14.11
C PRO A 61 -3.44 -8.12 12.84
N TRP A 62 -3.37 -7.12 11.95
CA TRP A 62 -4.15 -7.07 10.71
C TRP A 62 -3.64 -8.00 9.59
N GLN A 63 -2.37 -8.45 9.63
CA GLN A 63 -1.83 -9.43 8.68
C GLN A 63 -2.49 -10.83 8.81
N TYR A 64 -3.26 -11.05 9.88
CA TYR A 64 -3.87 -12.34 10.22
C TYR A 64 -5.39 -12.41 10.05
N LEU A 65 -6.05 -11.33 9.57
CA LEU A 65 -7.52 -11.24 9.58
C LEU A 65 -8.19 -11.75 8.30
N TYR A 66 -7.50 -12.50 7.44
CA TYR A 66 -8.09 -12.99 6.19
C TYR A 66 -8.00 -14.48 5.96
N SER A 67 -8.79 -15.22 6.67
CA SER A 67 -9.66 -16.28 6.14
C SER A 67 -10.80 -16.44 7.14
N ASP A 68 -12.01 -16.26 6.69
CA ASP A 68 -13.21 -16.69 7.43
C ASP A 68 -13.29 -18.24 7.50
N LYS A 69 -12.17 -18.89 7.28
CA LYS A 69 -11.91 -20.31 7.51
C LYS A 69 -10.87 -20.43 8.61
N SER A 70 -11.34 -20.21 9.85
CA SER A 70 -10.54 -20.37 11.09
C SER A 70 -9.97 -21.79 11.31
N GLU A 71 -10.08 -22.69 10.36
CA GLU A 71 -9.65 -24.09 10.49
C GLU A 71 -8.32 -24.41 9.79
N ASP A 72 -7.73 -23.48 9.00
CA ASP A 72 -6.57 -23.77 8.16
C ASP A 72 -5.33 -22.91 8.45
N MET A 73 -5.16 -22.39 9.66
CA MET A 73 -3.95 -21.67 10.05
C MET A 73 -2.82 -22.65 10.39
N ILE A 74 -1.77 -22.67 9.59
CA ILE A 74 -0.60 -23.55 9.77
C ILE A 74 0.54 -22.75 10.39
N LYS A 75 1.31 -23.39 11.27
CA LYS A 75 2.61 -22.85 11.71
C LYS A 75 3.69 -23.31 10.75
N ASP A 76 4.51 -22.37 10.25
CA ASP A 76 5.74 -22.72 9.54
C ASP A 76 6.79 -23.39 10.49
N ALA A 77 7.94 -23.76 9.94
CA ALA A 77 9.01 -24.41 10.72
C ALA A 77 9.57 -23.51 11.83
N GLU A 78 9.42 -22.20 11.71
CA GLU A 78 9.82 -21.16 12.67
C GLU A 78 8.71 -20.84 13.68
N GLY A 79 7.52 -21.43 13.52
CA GLY A 79 6.37 -21.25 14.41
C GLY A 79 5.50 -20.04 14.09
N ASN A 80 5.72 -19.36 12.96
CA ASN A 80 4.87 -18.29 12.48
C ASN A 80 3.55 -18.85 11.95
N ILE A 81 2.46 -18.14 12.20
CA ILE A 81 1.16 -18.50 11.65
C ILE A 81 1.13 -18.04 10.20
N VAL A 82 1.07 -18.98 9.26
CA VAL A 82 0.90 -18.70 7.84
C VAL A 82 -0.54 -19.04 7.41
N PRO A 83 -1.12 -18.29 6.44
CA PRO A 83 -2.43 -18.62 5.92
C PRO A 83 -2.51 -20.06 5.44
N GLY A 84 -3.64 -20.67 5.67
CA GLY A 84 -3.87 -22.09 5.37
C GLY A 84 -3.54 -22.46 3.93
N LYS A 85 -3.18 -23.72 3.75
CA LYS A 85 -2.73 -24.27 2.47
C LYS A 85 -3.75 -24.09 1.36
N LYS A 86 -3.67 -22.97 0.62
CA LYS A 86 -4.18 -23.03 -0.73
C LYS A 86 -3.23 -23.93 -1.54
N GLU A 87 -3.77 -24.93 -2.18
CA GLU A 87 -3.06 -25.75 -3.15
C GLU A 87 -3.22 -25.13 -4.55
N GLY A 88 -2.15 -25.19 -5.35
CA GLY A 88 -2.17 -24.76 -6.75
C GLY A 88 -1.97 -23.26 -6.96
N PRO A 89 -2.29 -22.79 -8.18
CA PRO A 89 -2.05 -21.42 -8.63
C PRO A 89 -2.88 -20.39 -7.86
N ILE A 90 -2.33 -19.18 -7.73
CA ILE A 90 -3.02 -18.01 -7.17
C ILE A 90 -3.76 -17.29 -8.30
N THR A 91 -5.05 -17.07 -8.11
CA THR A 91 -5.88 -16.27 -9.03
C THR A 91 -6.13 -14.90 -8.44
N LEU A 92 -5.82 -13.86 -9.22
CA LEU A 92 -6.04 -12.47 -8.85
C LEU A 92 -6.99 -11.81 -9.83
N THR A 93 -7.87 -10.92 -9.32
CA THR A 93 -8.63 -9.97 -10.14
C THR A 93 -8.34 -8.54 -9.70
N PHE A 94 -8.26 -7.62 -10.67
CA PHE A 94 -8.18 -6.18 -10.41
C PHE A 94 -9.13 -5.45 -11.37
N ALA A 95 -9.98 -4.59 -10.82
CA ALA A 95 -10.76 -3.64 -11.59
C ALA A 95 -10.38 -2.20 -11.19
N GLY A 96 -10.82 -1.22 -11.97
CA GLY A 96 -10.43 0.17 -11.80
C GLY A 96 -11.08 0.88 -10.61
N ASP A 97 -11.43 2.13 -10.82
CA ASP A 97 -11.86 3.06 -9.78
C ASP A 97 -13.32 2.79 -9.35
N ILE A 98 -13.57 2.82 -8.03
CA ILE A 98 -14.91 2.71 -7.45
C ILE A 98 -15.20 3.87 -6.50
N LEU A 99 -16.48 4.30 -6.41
CA LEU A 99 -16.93 5.38 -5.56
C LEU A 99 -18.21 5.02 -4.79
N PHE A 100 -18.17 5.17 -3.45
CA PHE A 100 -19.32 4.91 -2.54
C PHE A 100 -19.93 6.19 -1.96
N ASP A 101 -19.44 7.38 -2.33
CA ASP A 101 -19.91 8.66 -1.79
C ASP A 101 -21.37 8.92 -2.18
N THR A 102 -22.26 8.98 -1.19
CA THR A 102 -23.71 9.20 -1.37
C THR A 102 -24.08 10.62 -1.77
N HIS A 103 -23.13 11.56 -1.78
CA HIS A 103 -23.34 12.91 -2.39
C HIS A 103 -23.28 12.86 -3.92
N TYR A 104 -22.84 11.72 -4.47
CA TYR A 104 -22.82 11.46 -5.90
C TYR A 104 -23.78 10.32 -6.25
N ALA A 105 -24.36 10.41 -7.45
CA ALA A 105 -25.38 9.46 -7.90
C ALA A 105 -24.92 7.98 -7.84
N ALA A 106 -23.64 7.70 -7.98
CA ALA A 106 -23.11 6.33 -7.87
C ALA A 106 -23.28 5.76 -6.45
N GLY A 107 -22.82 6.50 -5.44
CA GLY A 107 -22.97 6.08 -4.04
C GLY A 107 -24.42 6.07 -3.57
N GLU A 108 -25.22 7.06 -3.96
CA GLU A 108 -26.68 7.07 -3.69
C GLU A 108 -27.37 5.83 -4.27
N ARG A 109 -26.98 5.41 -5.49
CA ARG A 109 -27.53 4.22 -6.13
C ARG A 109 -27.12 2.94 -5.37
N ILE A 110 -25.88 2.83 -4.91
CA ILE A 110 -25.44 1.70 -4.06
C ILE A 110 -26.25 1.69 -2.77
N ALA A 111 -26.36 2.82 -2.08
CA ALA A 111 -27.09 2.90 -0.81
C ALA A 111 -28.58 2.51 -0.95
N SER A 112 -29.21 2.85 -2.07
CA SER A 112 -30.63 2.56 -2.30
C SER A 112 -30.90 1.16 -2.86
N ALA A 113 -30.01 0.62 -3.68
CA ALA A 113 -30.22 -0.65 -4.39
C ALA A 113 -29.39 -1.81 -3.85
N GLY A 114 -28.29 -1.54 -3.17
CA GLY A 114 -27.24 -2.49 -2.82
C GLY A 114 -26.21 -2.68 -3.95
N ILE A 115 -24.95 -2.88 -3.56
CA ILE A 115 -23.80 -2.99 -4.49
C ILE A 115 -23.97 -4.15 -5.49
N GLN A 116 -24.57 -5.25 -5.07
CA GLN A 116 -24.81 -6.44 -5.91
C GLN A 116 -25.82 -6.19 -7.04
N ASN A 117 -26.61 -5.11 -6.96
CA ASN A 117 -27.61 -4.75 -7.96
C ASN A 117 -27.15 -3.62 -8.90
N VAL A 118 -25.89 -3.20 -8.81
CA VAL A 118 -25.29 -2.17 -9.67
C VAL A 118 -24.07 -2.68 -10.43
N ILE A 119 -23.69 -3.93 -10.21
CA ILE A 119 -22.61 -4.63 -10.92
C ILE A 119 -23.16 -5.93 -11.48
N ASP A 120 -22.78 -6.28 -12.70
CA ASP A 120 -23.17 -7.53 -13.36
C ASP A 120 -22.78 -8.75 -12.50
N PRO A 121 -23.73 -9.68 -12.26
CA PRO A 121 -23.45 -10.86 -11.44
C PRO A 121 -22.28 -11.70 -11.93
N SER A 122 -22.02 -11.73 -13.24
CA SER A 122 -20.86 -12.47 -13.79
C SER A 122 -19.52 -11.83 -13.45
N LEU A 123 -19.45 -10.48 -13.31
CA LEU A 123 -18.27 -9.78 -12.83
C LEU A 123 -18.08 -10.02 -11.32
N ILE A 124 -19.15 -10.00 -10.54
CA ILE A 124 -19.11 -10.35 -9.11
C ILE A 124 -18.61 -11.79 -8.94
N GLN A 125 -19.08 -12.73 -9.76
CA GLN A 125 -18.62 -14.12 -9.70
C GLN A 125 -17.11 -14.25 -9.98
N GLU A 126 -16.54 -13.47 -10.90
CA GLU A 126 -15.08 -13.47 -11.15
C GLU A 126 -14.30 -12.99 -9.91
N MET A 127 -14.79 -11.93 -9.23
CA MET A 127 -14.17 -11.43 -8.00
C MET A 127 -14.30 -12.44 -6.86
N GLN A 128 -15.47 -13.04 -6.68
CA GLN A 128 -15.70 -14.05 -5.62
C GLN A 128 -14.91 -15.34 -5.83
N ALA A 129 -14.60 -15.68 -7.08
CA ALA A 129 -13.82 -16.87 -7.43
C ALA A 129 -12.30 -16.64 -7.32
N ALA A 130 -11.85 -15.40 -7.25
CA ALA A 130 -10.44 -15.06 -7.12
C ALA A 130 -9.94 -15.23 -5.67
N ASP A 131 -8.67 -15.57 -5.50
CA ASP A 131 -8.01 -15.61 -4.19
C ASP A 131 -7.77 -14.19 -3.66
N VAL A 132 -7.40 -13.29 -4.57
CA VAL A 132 -7.20 -11.88 -4.27
C VAL A 132 -8.00 -11.05 -5.28
N ALA A 133 -9.11 -10.46 -4.83
CA ALA A 133 -9.93 -9.56 -5.62
C ALA A 133 -9.72 -8.12 -5.18
N ILE A 134 -9.32 -7.24 -6.12
CA ILE A 134 -8.79 -5.91 -5.84
C ILE A 134 -9.60 -4.83 -6.56
N LEU A 135 -9.89 -3.72 -5.85
CA LEU A 135 -10.43 -2.48 -6.43
C LEU A 135 -9.61 -1.28 -5.95
N ASN A 136 -9.60 -0.19 -6.73
CA ASN A 136 -9.09 1.09 -6.26
C ASN A 136 -10.18 1.85 -5.50
N ASN A 137 -10.03 1.97 -4.17
CA ASN A 137 -10.90 2.74 -3.29
C ASN A 137 -10.54 4.22 -3.39
N GLU A 138 -11.18 4.96 -4.29
CA GLU A 138 -10.79 6.34 -4.63
C GLU A 138 -11.58 7.38 -3.81
N PHE A 139 -11.68 7.17 -2.52
CA PHE A 139 -12.32 8.05 -1.55
C PHE A 139 -11.92 7.69 -0.12
N PRO A 140 -11.91 8.61 0.85
CA PRO A 140 -11.81 8.26 2.26
C PRO A 140 -13.17 7.86 2.83
N TYR A 141 -13.17 7.11 3.91
CA TYR A 141 -14.31 7.01 4.82
C TYR A 141 -14.24 8.14 5.84
N ALA A 142 -15.40 8.77 6.12
CA ALA A 142 -15.50 9.80 7.14
C ALA A 142 -16.92 9.92 7.69
N GLU A 143 -17.05 10.06 9.01
CA GLU A 143 -18.35 10.35 9.69
C GLU A 143 -18.67 11.84 9.75
N GLY A 144 -17.88 12.69 9.12
CA GLY A 144 -17.98 14.14 9.13
C GLY A 144 -16.63 14.80 8.90
N GLY A 145 -16.48 16.05 9.32
CA GLY A 145 -15.28 16.83 9.06
C GLY A 145 -15.45 17.82 7.93
N SER A 146 -14.35 18.39 7.48
CA SER A 146 -14.34 19.36 6.38
C SER A 146 -13.43 18.83 5.27
N PRO A 147 -13.86 18.98 4.01
CA PRO A 147 -13.03 18.58 2.87
C PRO A 147 -11.78 19.46 2.79
N THR A 148 -10.74 18.94 2.15
CA THR A 148 -9.49 19.66 1.88
C THR A 148 -9.80 20.97 1.14
N PRO A 149 -9.40 22.13 1.70
CA PRO A 149 -9.70 23.43 1.11
C PRO A 149 -9.10 23.60 -0.27
N GLY A 150 -9.89 24.15 -1.21
CA GLY A 150 -9.43 24.47 -2.56
C GLY A 150 -9.43 23.31 -3.53
N LYS A 151 -9.64 22.08 -3.10
CA LYS A 151 -9.77 20.92 -3.96
C LYS A 151 -11.11 20.94 -4.69
N ARG A 152 -11.09 20.73 -6.02
CA ARG A 152 -12.27 20.84 -6.87
C ARG A 152 -13.31 19.74 -6.62
N PHE A 153 -12.83 18.52 -6.47
CA PHE A 153 -13.65 17.35 -6.17
C PHE A 153 -13.11 16.71 -4.90
N THR A 154 -13.98 16.51 -3.92
CA THR A 154 -13.68 15.81 -2.68
C THR A 154 -14.75 14.77 -2.45
N PHE A 155 -14.32 13.59 -2.10
CA PHE A 155 -15.18 12.43 -1.88
C PHE A 155 -15.12 12.00 -0.41
N HIS A 156 -16.20 11.39 0.07
CA HIS A 156 -16.19 10.60 1.29
C HIS A 156 -17.38 9.66 1.34
N ALA A 157 -17.21 8.54 2.01
CA ALA A 157 -18.29 7.58 2.23
C ALA A 157 -18.47 7.29 3.73
N SER A 158 -19.62 6.77 4.12
CA SER A 158 -19.82 6.32 5.50
C SER A 158 -18.98 5.07 5.78
N PRO A 159 -18.40 4.91 6.99
CA PRO A 159 -17.57 3.75 7.35
C PRO A 159 -18.27 2.39 7.12
N GLU A 160 -19.57 2.33 7.36
CA GLU A 160 -20.36 1.11 7.19
C GLU A 160 -20.40 0.64 5.73
N SER A 161 -20.21 1.56 4.76
CA SER A 161 -20.20 1.20 3.34
C SER A 161 -18.99 0.35 2.93
N ALA A 162 -17.96 0.21 3.78
CA ALA A 162 -16.86 -0.72 3.57
C ALA A 162 -17.32 -2.19 3.44
N GLU A 163 -18.43 -2.56 4.08
CA GLU A 163 -19.03 -3.88 3.93
C GLU A 163 -19.49 -4.21 2.50
N ASN A 164 -19.67 -3.22 1.65
CA ASN A 164 -20.00 -3.45 0.24
C ASN A 164 -18.92 -4.29 -0.47
N TYR A 165 -17.66 -4.14 -0.11
CA TYR A 165 -16.59 -4.93 -0.71
C TYR A 165 -16.76 -6.43 -0.48
N ARG A 166 -17.11 -6.83 0.74
CA ARG A 166 -17.35 -8.25 1.06
C ARG A 166 -18.50 -8.84 0.26
N GLN A 167 -19.55 -8.06 0.03
CA GLN A 167 -20.74 -8.52 -0.71
C GLN A 167 -20.43 -8.88 -2.16
N ILE A 168 -19.38 -8.30 -2.76
CA ILE A 168 -18.94 -8.56 -4.12
C ILE A 168 -17.65 -9.38 -4.21
N GLY A 169 -17.14 -9.88 -3.07
CA GLY A 169 -15.98 -10.76 -3.01
C GLY A 169 -14.63 -10.05 -3.02
N VAL A 170 -14.60 -8.72 -2.93
CA VAL A 170 -13.35 -7.94 -2.83
C VAL A 170 -12.77 -8.09 -1.43
N ASN A 171 -11.48 -8.41 -1.35
CA ASN A 171 -10.75 -8.63 -0.11
C ASN A 171 -9.49 -7.76 0.03
N LEU A 172 -9.11 -7.02 -1.00
CA LEU A 172 -8.01 -6.06 -0.98
C LEU A 172 -8.42 -4.77 -1.70
N VAL A 173 -8.08 -3.61 -1.16
CA VAL A 173 -8.24 -2.32 -1.84
C VAL A 173 -6.94 -1.54 -1.89
N THR A 174 -6.75 -0.75 -2.96
CA THR A 174 -5.65 0.20 -3.06
C THR A 174 -6.10 1.58 -2.58
N LEU A 175 -5.26 2.24 -1.79
CA LEU A 175 -5.48 3.56 -1.19
C LEU A 175 -4.47 4.60 -1.69
N ALA A 176 -3.45 4.19 -2.46
CA ALA A 176 -2.50 5.13 -3.04
C ALA A 176 -3.13 5.89 -4.19
N ASN A 177 -3.93 6.91 -3.88
CA ASN A 177 -4.59 7.77 -4.86
C ASN A 177 -4.74 9.20 -4.35
N ASN A 178 -5.15 10.09 -5.23
CA ASN A 178 -5.28 11.53 -4.94
C ASN A 178 -6.50 11.87 -4.09
N HIS A 179 -7.42 10.95 -3.83
CA HIS A 179 -8.65 11.22 -3.08
C HIS A 179 -8.63 10.70 -1.64
N ILE A 180 -7.73 9.79 -1.27
CA ILE A 180 -7.75 9.18 0.07
C ILE A 180 -7.53 10.19 1.21
N PHE A 181 -6.99 11.36 0.90
CA PHE A 181 -6.74 12.43 1.87
C PHE A 181 -7.74 13.61 1.76
N ASP A 182 -8.86 13.43 1.06
CA ASP A 182 -9.88 14.47 0.84
C ASP A 182 -10.46 15.06 2.13
N TYR A 183 -10.48 14.31 3.20
CA TYR A 183 -10.90 14.72 4.54
C TYR A 183 -9.72 14.73 5.54
N GLY A 184 -8.51 14.94 5.03
CA GLY A 184 -7.30 15.09 5.83
C GLY A 184 -6.94 13.83 6.61
N GLU A 185 -6.17 14.02 7.68
CA GLU A 185 -5.67 12.93 8.51
C GLU A 185 -6.80 12.16 9.22
N ALA A 186 -7.87 12.87 9.63
CA ALA A 186 -9.03 12.22 10.24
C ALA A 186 -9.76 11.28 9.27
N GLY A 187 -9.89 11.70 8.00
CA GLY A 187 -10.47 10.87 6.93
C GLY A 187 -9.60 9.64 6.66
N LEU A 188 -8.28 9.79 6.52
CA LEU A 188 -7.39 8.65 6.34
C LEU A 188 -7.48 7.67 7.52
N LYS A 189 -7.41 8.15 8.75
CA LYS A 189 -7.53 7.30 9.94
C LYS A 189 -8.86 6.54 9.96
N CYS A 190 -9.97 7.24 9.73
CA CYS A 190 -11.30 6.61 9.63
C CYS A 190 -11.35 5.56 8.52
N THR A 191 -10.66 5.80 7.38
CA THR A 191 -10.57 4.85 6.27
C THR A 191 -9.86 3.57 6.69
N LEU A 192 -8.70 3.67 7.33
CA LEU A 192 -7.95 2.50 7.79
C LEU A 192 -8.79 1.70 8.82
N GLU A 193 -9.46 2.39 9.74
CA GLU A 193 -10.33 1.77 10.75
C GLU A 193 -11.56 1.10 10.11
N ALA A 194 -12.24 1.74 9.16
CA ALA A 194 -13.42 1.21 8.49
C ALA A 194 -13.11 -0.06 7.70
N LEU A 195 -12.03 -0.05 6.92
CA LEU A 195 -11.59 -1.22 6.16
C LEU A 195 -11.17 -2.37 7.08
N ASN A 196 -10.43 -2.08 8.17
CA ASN A 196 -10.06 -3.09 9.15
C ASN A 196 -11.30 -3.71 9.83
N ASN A 197 -12.28 -2.90 10.20
CA ASN A 197 -13.53 -3.37 10.83
C ASN A 197 -14.37 -4.22 9.87
N ALA A 198 -14.39 -3.86 8.57
CA ALA A 198 -15.03 -4.67 7.54
C ALA A 198 -14.22 -5.91 7.17
N GLY A 199 -12.99 -6.03 7.71
CA GLY A 199 -12.07 -7.08 7.39
C GLY A 199 -11.58 -7.01 5.94
N ILE A 200 -11.37 -5.85 5.35
CA ILE A 200 -10.82 -5.61 4.01
C ILE A 200 -9.36 -5.21 4.13
N SER A 201 -8.46 -5.96 3.53
CA SER A 201 -7.05 -5.59 3.44
C SER A 201 -6.87 -4.33 2.59
N HIS A 202 -5.87 -3.54 2.92
CA HIS A 202 -5.57 -2.31 2.18
C HIS A 202 -4.07 -2.07 2.07
N ILE A 203 -3.64 -1.40 1.01
CA ILE A 203 -2.25 -1.03 0.73
C ILE A 203 -2.18 0.37 0.12
N GLY A 204 -1.01 0.99 0.21
CA GLY A 204 -0.73 2.25 -0.48
C GLY A 204 -1.01 3.51 0.34
N ALA A 205 -1.47 3.37 1.60
CA ALA A 205 -1.59 4.46 2.56
C ALA A 205 -1.37 3.95 3.98
N GLY A 206 -0.94 4.83 4.90
CA GLY A 206 -0.66 4.44 6.27
C GLY A 206 -0.38 5.63 7.18
N ASN A 207 -0.10 5.34 8.45
CA ASN A 207 0.23 6.34 9.47
C ASN A 207 1.64 6.95 9.29
N ASN A 208 2.47 6.30 8.48
CA ASN A 208 3.82 6.74 8.11
C ASN A 208 4.21 6.11 6.77
N LEU A 209 5.38 6.49 6.24
CA LEU A 209 5.87 6.00 4.95
C LEU A 209 6.10 4.48 4.93
N SER A 210 6.58 3.91 6.02
CA SER A 210 6.80 2.46 6.10
C SER A 210 5.49 1.69 5.93
N GLU A 211 4.42 2.10 6.62
CA GLU A 211 3.09 1.50 6.48
C GLU A 211 2.49 1.76 5.09
N ALA A 212 2.62 2.99 4.57
CA ALA A 212 2.08 3.33 3.25
C ALA A 212 2.76 2.54 2.12
N ALA A 213 4.05 2.21 2.27
CA ALA A 213 4.85 1.44 1.31
C ALA A 213 4.88 -0.06 1.62
N ASP A 214 4.09 -0.52 2.59
CA ASP A 214 4.03 -1.95 2.91
C ASP A 214 3.32 -2.73 1.82
N ALA A 215 3.75 -3.98 1.62
CA ALA A 215 3.23 -4.85 0.59
C ALA A 215 2.18 -5.82 1.15
N TYR A 216 1.14 -6.10 0.39
CA TYR A 216 0.25 -7.21 0.68
C TYR A 216 0.88 -8.52 0.19
N HIS A 217 0.96 -9.52 1.05
CA HIS A 217 1.48 -10.83 0.72
C HIS A 217 0.37 -11.88 0.72
N PHE A 218 0.37 -12.74 -0.30
CA PHE A 218 -0.49 -13.89 -0.36
C PHE A 218 0.30 -15.14 -0.77
N PHE A 219 -0.04 -16.29 -0.20
CA PHE A 219 0.73 -17.53 -0.33
C PHE A 219 -0.16 -18.69 -0.78
N SER A 220 0.38 -19.55 -1.62
CA SER A 220 -0.07 -20.92 -1.80
C SER A 220 1.10 -21.88 -1.54
N ASN A 221 0.87 -23.20 -1.59
CA ASN A 221 1.96 -24.18 -1.38
C ASN A 221 3.12 -24.01 -2.36
N GLU A 222 2.85 -23.51 -3.57
CA GLU A 222 3.80 -23.49 -4.68
C GLU A 222 4.12 -22.07 -5.15
N CYS A 223 3.43 -21.07 -4.61
CA CYS A 223 3.51 -19.72 -5.11
C CYS A 223 3.37 -18.68 -3.99
N LYS A 224 4.09 -17.58 -4.11
CA LYS A 224 3.94 -16.40 -3.25
C LYS A 224 3.93 -15.13 -4.08
N ILE A 225 2.98 -14.26 -3.81
CA ILE A 225 2.84 -12.98 -4.47
C ILE A 225 3.00 -11.83 -3.48
N SER A 226 3.55 -10.73 -3.96
CA SER A 226 3.66 -9.47 -3.25
C SER A 226 3.00 -8.37 -4.10
N ILE A 227 2.10 -7.59 -3.51
CA ILE A 227 1.36 -6.53 -4.18
C ILE A 227 1.71 -5.20 -3.52
N LEU A 228 2.23 -4.26 -4.31
CA LEU A 228 2.53 -2.89 -3.90
C LEU A 228 1.57 -1.93 -4.58
N SER A 229 1.18 -0.85 -3.92
CA SER A 229 0.40 0.23 -4.52
C SER A 229 1.02 1.58 -4.26
N ALA A 230 1.12 2.41 -5.31
CA ALA A 230 1.70 3.74 -5.23
C ALA A 230 0.99 4.73 -6.17
N THR A 231 1.19 6.04 -5.95
CA THR A 231 0.64 7.09 -6.81
C THR A 231 1.68 8.14 -7.16
N ASP A 232 1.65 8.63 -8.41
CA ASP A 232 2.40 9.81 -8.85
C ASP A 232 1.51 11.04 -9.06
N VAL A 233 0.20 10.89 -8.85
CA VAL A 233 -0.76 11.96 -9.08
C VAL A 233 -0.48 13.15 -8.16
N GLU A 234 -0.58 14.36 -8.73
CA GLU A 234 -0.35 15.63 -8.05
C GLU A 234 1.07 15.78 -7.49
N ALA A 235 2.04 15.42 -8.33
CA ALA A 235 3.43 15.73 -8.11
C ALA A 235 3.77 17.24 -8.21
N GLY A 236 2.78 18.09 -8.53
CA GLY A 236 2.97 19.52 -8.80
C GLY A 236 3.10 20.42 -7.57
N ASP A 237 3.15 21.74 -7.81
CA ASP A 237 3.45 22.78 -6.80
C ASP A 237 2.37 22.95 -5.72
N HIS A 238 1.15 22.48 -5.97
CA HIS A 238 0.03 22.53 -5.03
C HIS A 238 -0.61 21.14 -4.88
N PRO A 239 0.13 20.18 -4.30
CA PRO A 239 -0.38 18.82 -4.15
C PRO A 239 -1.47 18.80 -3.08
N ASP A 240 -2.67 18.42 -3.45
CA ASP A 240 -3.75 18.06 -2.53
C ASP A 240 -3.71 16.57 -2.14
N THR A 241 -2.83 15.79 -2.79
CA THR A 241 -2.47 14.43 -2.41
C THR A 241 -1.34 14.45 -1.39
N ARG A 242 -1.64 14.06 -0.15
CA ARG A 242 -0.63 14.00 0.90
C ARG A 242 0.20 12.72 0.84
N GLY A 243 1.49 12.85 0.52
CA GLY A 243 2.45 11.76 0.67
C GLY A 243 2.77 11.48 2.14
N ALA A 244 2.87 10.20 2.50
CA ALA A 244 3.37 9.78 3.80
C ALA A 244 4.86 10.12 3.96
N THR A 245 5.28 10.39 5.21
CA THR A 245 6.69 10.53 5.60
C THR A 245 6.99 9.60 6.77
N ASP A 246 8.21 9.58 7.25
CA ASP A 246 8.58 8.74 8.41
C ASP A 246 7.71 9.00 9.65
N THR A 247 7.14 10.21 9.77
CA THR A 247 6.38 10.64 10.95
C THR A 247 4.97 11.16 10.65
N LEU A 248 4.57 11.23 9.39
CA LEU A 248 3.28 11.76 8.97
C LEU A 248 2.52 10.73 8.14
N SER A 249 1.23 10.61 8.43
CA SER A 249 0.29 9.79 7.69
C SER A 249 0.07 10.31 6.27
N GLY A 250 -0.23 9.41 5.33
CA GLY A 250 -0.49 9.75 3.93
C GLY A 250 -0.47 8.53 3.02
N VAL A 251 -0.40 8.78 1.72
CA VAL A 251 -0.31 7.75 0.69
C VAL A 251 1.14 7.47 0.32
N PHE A 252 1.40 6.29 -0.26
CA PHE A 252 2.69 6.00 -0.89
C PHE A 252 2.79 6.75 -2.21
N ARG A 253 3.36 7.94 -2.13
CA ARG A 253 3.52 8.88 -3.25
C ARG A 253 4.89 8.77 -3.87
N THR A 254 4.96 8.61 -5.18
CA THR A 254 6.19 8.37 -5.94
C THR A 254 6.53 9.53 -6.87
N VAL A 255 6.62 10.74 -6.33
CA VAL A 255 7.19 11.89 -7.09
C VAL A 255 8.62 11.57 -7.51
N GLU A 256 9.38 10.93 -6.61
CA GLU A 256 10.62 10.25 -6.91
C GLU A 256 10.43 8.75 -6.67
N ASP A 257 10.54 7.97 -7.71
CA ASP A 257 10.20 6.54 -7.74
C ASP A 257 11.26 5.63 -7.10
N SER A 258 12.41 6.17 -6.70
CA SER A 258 13.53 5.40 -6.16
C SER A 258 13.15 4.46 -5.01
N TYR A 259 12.26 4.90 -4.10
CA TYR A 259 11.84 4.06 -2.98
C TYR A 259 10.86 2.96 -3.42
N LEU A 260 9.94 3.23 -4.35
CA LEU A 260 9.10 2.17 -4.95
C LEU A 260 9.97 1.13 -5.65
N LEU A 261 10.94 1.55 -6.47
CA LEU A 261 11.84 0.64 -7.16
C LEU A 261 12.68 -0.20 -6.19
N GLN A 262 13.11 0.38 -5.06
CA GLN A 262 13.76 -0.36 -3.99
C GLN A 262 12.82 -1.42 -3.40
N ARG A 263 11.58 -1.06 -3.04
CA ARG A 263 10.59 -2.00 -2.50
C ARG A 263 10.32 -3.16 -3.47
N VAL A 264 10.17 -2.87 -4.76
CA VAL A 264 9.99 -3.90 -5.80
C VAL A 264 11.17 -4.88 -5.84
N ARG A 265 12.42 -4.37 -5.81
CA ARG A 265 13.62 -5.22 -5.78
C ARG A 265 13.67 -6.09 -4.52
N GLU A 266 13.42 -5.52 -3.35
CA GLU A 266 13.40 -6.24 -2.07
C GLU A 266 12.40 -7.40 -2.08
N GLU A 267 11.18 -7.18 -2.58
CA GLU A 267 10.18 -8.24 -2.70
C GLU A 267 10.60 -9.31 -3.73
N LYS A 268 11.17 -8.87 -4.85
CA LYS A 268 11.72 -9.81 -5.85
C LYS A 268 12.87 -10.65 -5.31
N GLU A 269 13.78 -10.06 -4.55
CA GLU A 269 14.91 -10.75 -3.91
C GLU A 269 14.46 -11.78 -2.85
N LYS A 270 13.35 -11.49 -2.16
CA LYS A 270 12.67 -12.46 -1.28
C LYS A 270 12.01 -13.61 -2.05
N GLY A 271 12.00 -13.56 -3.39
CA GLY A 271 11.45 -14.58 -4.28
C GLY A 271 9.94 -14.49 -4.51
N PHE A 272 9.30 -13.36 -4.25
CA PHE A 272 7.90 -13.14 -4.61
C PHE A 272 7.72 -12.91 -6.11
N PHE A 273 6.55 -13.28 -6.65
CA PHE A 273 6.04 -12.67 -7.86
C PHE A 273 5.46 -11.30 -7.51
N VAL A 274 6.09 -10.22 -8.02
CA VAL A 274 5.74 -8.85 -7.61
C VAL A 274 4.74 -8.24 -8.57
N ILE A 275 3.65 -7.71 -8.01
CA ILE A 275 2.61 -6.96 -8.72
C ILE A 275 2.65 -5.52 -8.22
N VAL A 276 2.63 -4.55 -9.13
CA VAL A 276 2.59 -3.14 -8.78
C VAL A 276 1.31 -2.52 -9.32
N ILE A 277 0.55 -1.86 -8.44
CA ILE A 277 -0.67 -1.14 -8.80
C ILE A 277 -0.40 0.36 -8.69
N MET A 278 -0.50 1.06 -9.83
CA MET A 278 -0.19 2.49 -9.93
C MET A 278 -1.45 3.31 -10.15
N HIS A 279 -1.62 4.34 -9.35
CA HIS A 279 -2.60 5.38 -9.61
C HIS A 279 -1.89 6.57 -10.24
N TRP A 280 -1.99 6.71 -11.56
CA TRP A 280 -1.13 7.57 -12.36
C TRP A 280 -1.79 8.09 -13.64
N GLY A 281 -1.07 8.96 -14.37
CA GLY A 281 -1.52 9.43 -15.67
C GLY A 281 -2.25 10.76 -15.59
N THR A 282 -3.07 11.03 -16.60
CA THR A 282 -3.87 12.25 -16.71
C THR A 282 -5.33 11.89 -16.94
N GLU A 283 -6.23 12.50 -16.16
CA GLU A 283 -7.67 12.26 -16.28
C GLU A 283 -8.21 12.49 -17.70
N SER A 284 -9.17 11.64 -18.07
CA SER A 284 -9.97 11.75 -19.29
C SER A 284 -9.16 11.68 -20.61
N THR A 285 -7.94 11.14 -20.58
CA THR A 285 -7.15 10.91 -21.79
C THR A 285 -6.65 9.47 -21.91
N SER A 286 -6.74 8.90 -23.11
CA SER A 286 -6.16 7.59 -23.43
C SER A 286 -4.67 7.66 -23.75
N GLN A 287 -4.09 8.85 -23.86
CA GLN A 287 -2.66 9.05 -24.09
C GLN A 287 -1.90 8.92 -22.78
N LEU A 288 -0.77 8.25 -22.79
CA LEU A 288 0.12 8.22 -21.64
C LEU A 288 0.75 9.59 -21.42
N ASN A 289 0.96 9.94 -20.16
CA ASN A 289 1.82 11.07 -19.83
C ASN A 289 3.28 10.61 -19.71
N TRP A 290 4.20 11.55 -19.64
CA TRP A 290 5.63 11.29 -19.60
C TRP A 290 6.08 10.49 -18.35
N MET A 291 5.35 10.60 -17.23
CA MET A 291 5.64 9.83 -16.02
C MET A 291 5.29 8.35 -16.19
N GLN A 292 4.13 8.05 -16.78
CA GLN A 292 3.77 6.66 -17.09
C GLN A 292 4.79 6.02 -18.05
N GLU A 293 5.22 6.78 -19.07
CA GLU A 293 6.24 6.30 -20.04
C GLU A 293 7.61 6.07 -19.40
N LYS A 294 7.96 6.85 -18.37
CA LYS A 294 9.20 6.71 -17.58
C LYS A 294 9.09 5.54 -16.58
N GLN A 295 8.06 5.56 -15.74
CA GLN A 295 7.97 4.68 -14.58
C GLN A 295 7.68 3.21 -14.96
N ALA A 296 6.86 2.94 -15.99
CA ALA A 296 6.53 1.57 -16.35
C ALA A 296 7.78 0.72 -16.69
N PRO A 297 8.73 1.20 -17.53
CA PRO A 297 9.98 0.48 -17.76
C PRO A 297 10.85 0.33 -16.51
N GLU A 298 10.91 1.34 -15.64
CA GLU A 298 11.72 1.31 -14.42
C GLU A 298 11.17 0.31 -13.39
N ILE A 299 9.84 0.26 -13.22
CA ILE A 299 9.16 -0.68 -12.35
C ILE A 299 9.32 -2.13 -12.87
N ALA A 300 9.17 -2.34 -14.20
CA ALA A 300 9.41 -3.64 -14.82
C ALA A 300 10.86 -4.09 -14.64
N ALA A 301 11.84 -3.19 -14.88
CA ALA A 301 13.26 -3.47 -14.70
C ALA A 301 13.65 -3.73 -13.24
N ALA A 302 12.93 -3.16 -12.28
CA ALA A 302 13.11 -3.46 -10.86
C ALA A 302 12.63 -4.86 -10.46
N GLY A 303 11.81 -5.54 -11.29
CA GLY A 303 11.40 -6.92 -11.10
C GLY A 303 9.91 -7.16 -10.94
N ALA A 304 9.07 -6.16 -11.22
CA ALA A 304 7.63 -6.38 -11.28
C ALA A 304 7.27 -7.35 -12.41
N GLY A 305 6.44 -8.33 -12.12
CA GLY A 305 5.93 -9.31 -13.08
C GLY A 305 4.58 -8.93 -13.70
N LEU A 306 3.88 -7.94 -13.11
CA LEU A 306 2.61 -7.39 -13.60
C LEU A 306 2.45 -5.96 -13.10
N ILE A 307 2.04 -5.02 -13.96
CA ILE A 307 1.74 -3.64 -13.61
C ILE A 307 0.30 -3.32 -14.00
N LEU A 308 -0.47 -2.78 -13.05
CA LEU A 308 -1.89 -2.46 -13.18
C LEU A 308 -2.11 -0.98 -12.84
N GLY A 309 -2.90 -0.28 -13.63
CA GLY A 309 -3.09 1.17 -13.48
C GLY A 309 -4.54 1.60 -13.31
N ALA A 310 -4.71 2.73 -12.61
CA ALA A 310 -5.94 3.45 -12.32
C ALA A 310 -5.72 4.97 -12.43
N HIS A 311 -6.71 5.82 -12.23
CA HIS A 311 -6.77 7.27 -12.25
C HIS A 311 -7.27 7.91 -13.55
N PRO A 312 -6.84 7.57 -14.79
CA PRO A 312 -7.33 8.28 -15.99
C PRO A 312 -8.83 8.24 -16.21
N HIS A 313 -9.56 7.38 -15.47
CA HIS A 313 -11.00 7.15 -15.58
C HIS A 313 -11.48 6.70 -16.99
N VAL A 314 -10.53 6.34 -17.85
CA VAL A 314 -10.73 5.77 -19.18
C VAL A 314 -9.73 4.66 -19.43
N LEU A 315 -10.03 3.75 -20.34
CA LEU A 315 -9.07 2.72 -20.77
C LEU A 315 -7.89 3.38 -21.47
N GLN A 316 -6.68 2.97 -21.08
CA GLN A 316 -5.44 3.28 -21.79
C GLN A 316 -4.84 2.02 -22.41
N LYS A 317 -3.74 2.17 -23.13
CA LYS A 317 -3.09 1.05 -23.82
C LYS A 317 -2.67 -0.08 -22.86
N ILE A 318 -2.52 -1.26 -23.43
CA ILE A 318 -1.93 -2.42 -22.77
C ILE A 318 -0.67 -2.78 -23.57
N GLU A 319 0.44 -3.04 -22.90
CA GLU A 319 1.67 -3.47 -23.60
C GLU A 319 2.50 -4.42 -22.75
N PHE A 320 3.46 -5.06 -23.37
CA PHE A 320 4.57 -5.71 -22.69
C PHE A 320 5.78 -4.77 -22.65
N VAL A 321 6.30 -4.55 -21.45
CA VAL A 321 7.60 -3.92 -21.21
C VAL A 321 8.59 -5.04 -20.84
N GLY A 322 9.40 -5.46 -21.82
CA GLY A 322 10.07 -6.76 -21.71
C GLY A 322 9.03 -7.88 -21.61
N GLU A 323 9.15 -8.71 -20.58
CA GLU A 323 8.19 -9.79 -20.30
C GLU A 323 7.05 -9.34 -19.35
N THR A 324 7.06 -8.10 -18.86
CA THR A 324 6.07 -7.60 -17.91
C THR A 324 4.87 -6.99 -18.62
N PRO A 325 3.66 -7.55 -18.49
CA PRO A 325 2.45 -6.91 -19.00
C PRO A 325 2.09 -5.70 -18.14
N VAL A 326 1.72 -4.62 -18.83
CA VAL A 326 1.32 -3.33 -18.24
C VAL A 326 -0.06 -2.96 -18.75
N PHE A 327 -1.02 -2.82 -17.85
CA PHE A 327 -2.33 -2.25 -18.10
C PHE A 327 -2.32 -0.83 -17.54
N TYR A 328 -2.16 0.18 -18.38
CA TYR A 328 -1.93 1.55 -17.92
C TYR A 328 -3.14 2.17 -17.23
N SER A 329 -4.35 1.84 -17.63
CA SER A 329 -5.59 2.21 -16.91
C SER A 329 -6.74 1.30 -17.30
N LEU A 330 -7.50 0.88 -16.31
CA LEU A 330 -8.74 0.12 -16.49
C LEU A 330 -10.01 1.02 -16.50
N GLY A 331 -9.85 2.32 -16.29
CA GLY A 331 -10.97 3.25 -16.21
C GLY A 331 -11.85 3.06 -14.97
N ASN A 332 -13.00 3.70 -14.98
CA ASN A 332 -13.99 3.60 -13.91
C ASN A 332 -14.68 2.23 -13.92
N PHE A 333 -14.49 1.45 -12.86
CA PHE A 333 -15.26 0.23 -12.71
C PHE A 333 -16.70 0.54 -12.28
N TYR A 334 -16.87 1.37 -11.24
CA TYR A 334 -18.17 1.92 -10.85
C TYR A 334 -17.99 3.27 -10.15
N PHE A 335 -18.20 4.37 -10.85
CA PHE A 335 -17.81 5.69 -10.36
C PHE A 335 -18.84 6.79 -10.62
N ASN A 336 -19.49 6.77 -11.78
CA ASN A 336 -20.47 7.78 -12.19
C ASN A 336 -21.52 7.22 -13.15
N SER A 337 -22.41 8.07 -13.67
CA SER A 337 -23.48 7.67 -14.59
C SER A 337 -23.11 7.68 -16.07
N LYS A 338 -21.90 8.17 -16.41
CA LYS A 338 -21.46 8.30 -17.81
C LYS A 338 -21.21 6.92 -18.43
N LYS A 339 -21.52 6.78 -19.72
CA LYS A 339 -21.10 5.59 -20.46
C LYS A 339 -19.59 5.65 -20.68
N ALA A 340 -18.88 4.63 -20.19
CA ALA A 340 -17.45 4.48 -20.36
C ALA A 340 -17.07 2.99 -20.48
N ASP A 341 -16.12 2.71 -21.36
CA ASP A 341 -15.50 1.39 -21.42
C ASP A 341 -14.58 1.22 -20.20
N THR A 342 -14.62 0.04 -19.62
CA THR A 342 -13.82 -0.38 -18.48
C THR A 342 -13.56 -1.88 -18.56
N GLY A 343 -13.01 -2.45 -17.52
CA GLY A 343 -12.85 -3.90 -17.45
C GLY A 343 -12.14 -4.35 -16.18
N MET A 344 -11.93 -5.64 -16.14
CA MET A 344 -11.25 -6.33 -15.05
C MET A 344 -10.09 -7.13 -15.64
N VAL A 345 -8.93 -7.06 -15.02
CA VAL A 345 -7.82 -7.98 -15.29
C VAL A 345 -7.98 -9.19 -14.39
N LYS A 346 -7.85 -10.39 -14.97
CA LYS A 346 -7.73 -11.65 -14.25
C LYS A 346 -6.37 -12.26 -14.55
N ALA A 347 -5.57 -12.51 -13.51
CA ALA A 347 -4.25 -13.09 -13.62
C ALA A 347 -4.19 -14.43 -12.87
N VAL A 348 -3.46 -15.38 -13.42
CA VAL A 348 -3.15 -16.66 -12.78
C VAL A 348 -1.63 -16.74 -12.61
N ILE A 349 -1.20 -16.89 -11.37
CA ILE A 349 0.21 -16.98 -10.99
C ILE A 349 0.47 -18.38 -10.41
N ASP A 350 1.48 -19.05 -10.91
CA ASP A 350 1.89 -20.36 -10.47
C ASP A 350 3.41 -20.48 -10.45
N HIS A 351 3.98 -21.14 -9.43
CA HIS A 351 5.44 -21.27 -9.26
C HIS A 351 6.17 -19.91 -9.35
N ASN A 352 5.57 -18.86 -8.78
CA ASN A 352 6.06 -17.47 -8.81
C ASN A 352 6.23 -16.90 -10.22
N ALA A 353 5.45 -17.36 -11.19
CA ALA A 353 5.43 -16.87 -12.57
C ALA A 353 4.00 -16.64 -13.06
N LEU A 354 3.84 -15.62 -13.90
CA LEU A 354 2.56 -15.34 -14.56
C LEU A 354 2.29 -16.43 -15.62
N GLN A 355 1.22 -17.19 -15.42
CA GLN A 355 0.78 -18.25 -16.35
C GLN A 355 -0.15 -17.70 -17.41
N SER A 356 -1.07 -16.85 -17.00
CA SER A 356 -2.01 -16.19 -17.92
C SER A 356 -2.45 -14.86 -17.36
N VAL A 357 -2.78 -13.94 -18.26
CA VAL A 357 -3.48 -12.72 -17.94
C VAL A 357 -4.57 -12.48 -18.97
N GLN A 358 -5.77 -12.16 -18.49
CA GLN A 358 -6.96 -11.95 -19.30
C GLN A 358 -7.57 -10.58 -18.94
N PHE A 359 -7.99 -9.83 -19.95
CA PHE A 359 -8.81 -8.65 -19.79
C PHE A 359 -10.28 -9.01 -20.03
N ILE A 360 -11.11 -8.83 -19.01
CA ILE A 360 -12.56 -9.05 -19.05
C ILE A 360 -13.22 -7.69 -19.31
N PRO A 361 -13.69 -7.40 -20.52
CA PRO A 361 -14.24 -6.09 -20.86
C PRO A 361 -15.59 -5.87 -20.21
N ALA A 362 -15.79 -4.63 -19.75
CA ALA A 362 -17.02 -4.19 -19.13
C ALA A 362 -17.40 -2.76 -19.59
N ILE A 363 -18.63 -2.37 -19.34
CA ILE A 363 -19.14 -1.04 -19.66
C ILE A 363 -19.85 -0.51 -18.42
N GLN A 364 -19.36 0.61 -17.90
CA GLN A 364 -20.10 1.43 -16.95
C GLN A 364 -21.09 2.30 -17.72
N SER A 365 -22.36 2.27 -17.38
CA SER A 365 -23.38 3.14 -17.96
C SER A 365 -24.62 3.21 -17.07
N ASN A 366 -25.20 4.39 -16.91
CA ASN A 366 -26.46 4.59 -16.18
C ASN A 366 -26.44 4.00 -14.76
N LEU A 367 -25.34 4.20 -14.04
CA LEU A 367 -25.18 3.67 -12.66
C LEU A 367 -25.26 2.14 -12.59
N PHE A 368 -24.74 1.48 -13.60
CA PHE A 368 -24.59 0.02 -13.66
C PHE A 368 -23.31 -0.32 -14.43
N THR A 369 -22.58 -1.33 -13.94
CA THR A 369 -21.42 -1.89 -14.65
C THR A 369 -21.79 -3.26 -15.18
N SER A 370 -21.90 -3.38 -16.50
CA SER A 370 -22.21 -4.63 -17.18
C SER A 370 -20.97 -5.27 -17.78
N ARG A 371 -20.90 -6.61 -17.78
CA ARG A 371 -19.97 -7.32 -18.67
C ARG A 371 -20.31 -6.98 -20.12
N ALA A 372 -19.31 -6.72 -20.94
CA ALA A 372 -19.52 -6.45 -22.36
C ALA A 372 -20.03 -7.72 -23.07
N ASP A 373 -21.05 -7.57 -23.92
CA ASP A 373 -21.45 -8.65 -24.83
C ASP A 373 -20.38 -8.88 -25.91
N GLU A 374 -20.51 -9.91 -26.74
CA GLU A 374 -19.54 -10.28 -27.77
C GLU A 374 -19.21 -9.12 -28.72
N GLY A 375 -20.22 -8.32 -29.11
CA GLY A 375 -20.02 -7.18 -30.01
C GLY A 375 -19.24 -6.04 -29.39
N GLU A 376 -19.61 -5.67 -28.16
CA GLU A 376 -18.92 -4.64 -27.40
C GLU A 376 -17.52 -5.12 -26.93
N ALA A 377 -17.35 -6.39 -26.58
CA ALA A 377 -16.06 -6.98 -26.26
C ALA A 377 -15.11 -6.90 -27.45
N SER A 378 -15.55 -7.32 -28.64
CA SER A 378 -14.76 -7.23 -29.86
C SER A 378 -14.39 -5.78 -30.22
N ARG A 379 -15.30 -4.83 -29.98
CA ARG A 379 -15.04 -3.40 -30.19
C ARG A 379 -13.96 -2.89 -29.21
N ILE A 380 -14.07 -3.24 -27.92
CA ILE A 380 -13.11 -2.85 -26.89
C ILE A 380 -11.74 -3.48 -27.16
N PHE A 381 -11.68 -4.78 -27.47
CA PHE A 381 -10.41 -5.44 -27.83
C PHE A 381 -9.76 -4.81 -29.07
N SER A 382 -10.55 -4.51 -30.11
CA SER A 382 -10.06 -3.81 -31.29
C SER A 382 -9.52 -2.42 -30.97
N TYR A 383 -10.17 -1.70 -30.06
CA TYR A 383 -9.71 -0.39 -29.59
C TYR A 383 -8.37 -0.49 -28.86
N LEU A 384 -8.26 -1.38 -27.87
CA LEU A 384 -7.05 -1.60 -27.09
C LEU A 384 -5.89 -2.13 -27.98
N ASN A 385 -6.17 -3.07 -28.86
CA ASN A 385 -5.19 -3.64 -29.78
C ASN A 385 -4.59 -2.61 -30.76
N ARG A 386 -5.36 -1.58 -31.16
CA ARG A 386 -4.83 -0.49 -31.99
C ARG A 386 -3.87 0.43 -31.23
N MET A 387 -4.06 0.60 -29.91
CA MET A 387 -3.17 1.42 -29.09
C MET A 387 -1.91 0.67 -28.65
N SER A 388 -1.95 -0.67 -28.66
CA SER A 388 -0.92 -1.53 -28.10
C SER A 388 0.10 -1.95 -29.15
N GLY A 389 1.39 -1.67 -28.91
CA GLY A 389 2.49 -2.01 -29.82
C GLY A 389 2.94 -3.47 -29.69
N SER A 390 3.23 -3.90 -28.48
CA SER A 390 3.84 -5.19 -28.12
C SER A 390 2.85 -6.25 -27.64
N ALA A 391 1.57 -5.89 -27.43
CA ALA A 391 0.54 -6.78 -26.88
C ALA A 391 -0.63 -6.96 -27.83
N THR A 392 -1.30 -8.11 -27.74
CA THR A 392 -2.56 -8.39 -28.44
C THR A 392 -3.53 -9.10 -27.51
N LEU A 393 -4.74 -8.58 -27.36
CA LEU A 393 -5.88 -9.28 -26.75
C LEU A 393 -6.50 -10.19 -27.81
N GLN A 394 -6.66 -11.46 -27.45
CA GLN A 394 -7.36 -12.46 -28.24
C GLN A 394 -8.90 -12.29 -28.06
N ASP A 395 -9.70 -13.02 -28.81
CA ASP A 395 -11.17 -12.94 -28.77
C ASP A 395 -11.76 -13.34 -27.40
N ASP A 396 -11.05 -14.13 -26.61
CA ASP A 396 -11.40 -14.49 -25.24
C ASP A 396 -10.86 -13.51 -24.17
N GLY A 397 -10.19 -12.44 -24.60
CA GLY A 397 -9.55 -11.46 -23.74
C GLY A 397 -8.16 -11.87 -23.23
N THR A 398 -7.65 -13.04 -23.57
CA THR A 398 -6.30 -13.47 -23.21
C THR A 398 -5.26 -12.55 -23.85
N LEU A 399 -4.35 -12.03 -23.04
CA LEU A 399 -3.25 -11.19 -23.51
C LEU A 399 -2.10 -12.05 -24.03
N LYS A 400 -1.60 -11.70 -25.19
CA LYS A 400 -0.42 -12.32 -25.80
C LYS A 400 0.60 -11.27 -26.18
N HIS A 401 1.89 -11.62 -26.10
CA HIS A 401 2.96 -10.86 -26.70
C HIS A 401 2.84 -10.94 -28.22
N ARG A 402 3.09 -9.82 -28.94
CA ARG A 402 3.13 -9.77 -30.41
C ARG A 402 4.41 -10.31 -30.94
#